data_fafee1d81c777e8b049421fa90ec6d96
#
_entry.id   fafee1d81c777e8b049421fa90ec6d96
#
_cell.length_a   1.000
_cell.length_b   1.000
_cell.length_c   1.000
_cell.angle_alpha   90.00
_cell.angle_beta   90.00
_cell.angle_gamma   90.00
#
_symmetry.space_group_name_H-M   'P 1'
#
loop_
_entity.id
_entity.type
_entity.pdbx_description
1 polymer ?
#
loop_
_entity_poly.entity_id
_entity_poly.type
_entity_poly.pdbx_seq_one_letter_code
_entity_poly.pdbx_strand_id
1 'polypeptide(L)'
;STFRLKTAVWLSIFTYPQGNSLAWKMQEPPDPVERLPPSPSWLHVFQRAAVCTDAPHCSQIGRHILSKNGSAVDAAIAAMFCNGLLNQQSMGLGGGFFMTVYIKEEEKAYTVIAREKAPAIATEDMFHGSFDKASKGPLSVAVPGELRGMWAAHKRWGRLSWESLVNPTLEFCKYGYPISKPLFDGLESAPYIKNDRQFHRPGTIVKPSEAFCRSLKIIAEKGGDELYNGSLATEFLDDLARAGTMISADDLRNYEAKITEPIAVPLSNGDTLYTPPPPSSGVILVNILNILSGYNFTSESINGTENTVLTYHRILEAFKYAYATRTKLGDLDFLDLKEVWTRLRINDTTTYNSTDHYGATQYGKDDKGTAHISIIASNGDAVSLTSSINFYFGAGFTTLNTGILMNNVMDDFSSPGITNYFGLKPSPANFIAPGKRPLSSMSPSIIVDNGRNAKMVIGASGGTKITTAIALVTMRKLWFDQTIKEAVDEARLHHQIFPMYAEYEFGITEVSLREKGHGMVRYRGRGSNVCALYRNKTGIYANADFRKGGDVAGMD
;
A
#
# COMPACT_ATOMS: atom_id res chain seq x y z
N SER A 1 41.41 -46.05 -0.16
CA SER A 1 41.53 -44.83 -1.01
C SER A 1 40.44 -43.81 -0.61
N THR A 2 40.90 -42.83 0.13
CA THR A 2 40.10 -41.77 0.75
C THR A 2 40.14 -40.53 -0.16
N PHE A 3 38.96 -40.14 -0.66
CA PHE A 3 38.80 -38.85 -1.32
C PHE A 3 38.44 -37.79 -0.26
N ARG A 4 39.34 -36.83 -0.05
CA ARG A 4 39.04 -35.60 0.72
C ARG A 4 38.49 -34.52 -0.24
N LEU A 5 37.25 -34.11 -0.03
CA LEU A 5 36.72 -32.86 -0.59
C LEU A 5 37.25 -31.68 0.23
N LYS A 6 37.97 -30.77 -0.42
CA LYS A 6 38.33 -29.46 0.14
C LYS A 6 37.20 -28.48 -0.10
N THR A 7 36.52 -28.06 0.96
CA THR A 7 35.61 -26.92 0.98
C THR A 7 36.43 -25.63 1.05
N ALA A 8 36.41 -24.86 -0.01
CA ALA A 8 37.00 -23.51 0.00
C ALA A 8 35.94 -22.52 0.50
N VAL A 9 36.13 -21.99 1.70
CA VAL A 9 35.36 -20.88 2.26
C VAL A 9 35.94 -19.59 1.70
N TRP A 10 35.13 -18.87 0.91
CA TRP A 10 35.48 -17.51 0.50
C TRP A 10 34.89 -16.54 1.53
N LEU A 11 35.78 -16.04 2.43
CA LEU A 11 35.52 -14.81 3.19
C LEU A 11 35.84 -13.62 2.28
N SER A 12 34.84 -12.93 1.79
CA SER A 12 35.03 -11.62 1.16
C SER A 12 34.90 -10.52 2.23
N ILE A 13 36.03 -9.98 2.61
CA ILE A 13 36.15 -8.77 3.42
C ILE A 13 35.76 -7.59 2.51
N PHE A 14 34.67 -6.91 2.82
CA PHE A 14 34.30 -5.65 2.15
C PHE A 14 35.13 -4.50 2.75
N THR A 15 36.18 -4.09 2.06
CA THR A 15 36.79 -2.78 2.25
C THR A 15 36.15 -1.81 1.26
N TYR A 16 35.60 -0.70 1.76
CA TYR A 16 35.09 0.40 0.93
C TYR A 16 36.27 1.18 0.33
N PRO A 17 36.39 1.34 -0.99
CA PRO A 17 37.27 2.33 -1.59
C PRO A 17 36.54 3.67 -1.71
N GLN A 18 37.13 4.73 -1.18
CA GLN A 18 36.76 6.11 -1.49
C GLN A 18 37.14 6.45 -2.94
N GLY A 19 36.18 6.94 -3.70
CA GLY A 19 36.37 7.76 -4.90
C GLY A 19 36.76 6.99 -6.15
N ASN A 20 35.76 6.68 -6.96
CA ASN A 20 35.72 6.91 -8.40
C ASN A 20 34.39 6.31 -8.93
N SER A 21 33.71 7.03 -9.81
CA SER A 21 32.45 6.69 -10.45
C SER A 21 32.54 5.42 -11.32
N LEU A 22 32.50 4.27 -10.69
CA LEU A 22 32.16 3.01 -11.34
C LEU A 22 30.69 2.74 -11.03
N ALA A 23 29.83 3.15 -11.97
CA ALA A 23 28.50 2.59 -12.05
C ALA A 23 28.64 1.07 -11.96
N TRP A 24 28.20 0.49 -10.83
CA TRP A 24 28.03 -0.94 -10.71
C TRP A 24 27.03 -1.34 -11.80
N LYS A 25 27.53 -1.84 -12.94
CA LYS A 25 26.73 -2.66 -13.85
C LYS A 25 26.43 -3.94 -13.07
N MET A 26 25.43 -3.88 -12.21
CA MET A 26 24.79 -5.10 -11.73
C MET A 26 24.27 -5.78 -13.00
N GLN A 27 24.87 -6.90 -13.38
CA GLN A 27 24.37 -7.70 -14.49
C GLN A 27 22.94 -8.09 -14.13
N GLU A 28 22.00 -7.48 -14.83
CA GLU A 28 20.60 -7.88 -14.76
C GLU A 28 20.50 -9.34 -15.16
N PRO A 29 19.73 -10.18 -14.45
CA PRO A 29 19.49 -11.51 -14.94
C PRO A 29 18.83 -11.38 -16.33
N PRO A 30 19.22 -12.19 -17.31
CA PRO A 30 18.58 -12.15 -18.64
C PRO A 30 17.08 -12.42 -18.48
N ASP A 31 16.28 -11.82 -19.37
CA ASP A 31 14.86 -12.17 -19.45
C ASP A 31 14.72 -13.66 -19.77
N PRO A 32 13.72 -14.36 -19.21
CA PRO A 32 13.51 -15.75 -19.52
C PRO A 32 13.26 -15.94 -21.02
N VAL A 33 13.99 -16.85 -21.63
CA VAL A 33 13.85 -17.19 -23.05
C VAL A 33 12.51 -17.89 -23.31
N GLU A 34 11.99 -18.59 -22.31
CA GLU A 34 10.70 -19.27 -22.38
C GLU A 34 9.60 -18.46 -21.70
N ARG A 35 8.38 -18.57 -22.22
CA ARG A 35 7.21 -18.00 -21.54
C ARG A 35 7.12 -18.58 -20.14
N LEU A 36 6.95 -17.71 -19.16
CA LEU A 36 6.67 -18.17 -17.81
C LEU A 36 5.36 -18.97 -17.77
N PRO A 37 5.28 -19.96 -16.86
CA PRO A 37 4.04 -20.69 -16.65
C PRO A 37 2.94 -19.70 -16.22
N PRO A 38 1.66 -20.01 -16.51
CA PRO A 38 0.53 -19.22 -16.01
C PRO A 38 0.65 -18.98 -14.51
N SER A 39 0.23 -17.81 -14.05
CA SER A 39 0.24 -17.49 -12.63
C SER A 39 -0.64 -18.47 -11.85
N PRO A 40 -0.33 -18.76 -10.58
CA PRO A 40 -1.16 -19.61 -9.74
C PRO A 40 -2.44 -18.92 -9.23
N SER A 41 -2.70 -17.66 -9.58
CA SER A 41 -3.94 -16.98 -9.20
C SER A 41 -5.14 -17.54 -9.97
N TRP A 42 -6.31 -17.46 -9.36
CA TRP A 42 -7.57 -17.92 -9.95
C TRP A 42 -8.51 -16.74 -10.13
N LEU A 43 -9.17 -16.69 -11.29
CA LEU A 43 -10.28 -15.79 -11.51
C LEU A 43 -11.52 -16.35 -10.81
N HIS A 44 -12.02 -15.63 -9.83
CA HIS A 44 -13.29 -15.94 -9.18
C HIS A 44 -14.42 -15.11 -9.77
N VAL A 45 -15.61 -15.69 -9.83
CA VAL A 45 -16.82 -15.00 -10.27
C VAL A 45 -17.92 -15.28 -9.25
N PHE A 46 -18.52 -14.22 -8.73
CA PHE A 46 -19.59 -14.27 -7.74
C PHE A 46 -20.78 -13.46 -8.21
N GLN A 47 -21.99 -13.77 -7.72
CA GLN A 47 -23.19 -13.08 -8.16
C GLN A 47 -23.55 -11.89 -7.25
N ARG A 48 -23.33 -11.98 -5.95
CA ARG A 48 -23.86 -11.02 -4.98
C ARG A 48 -22.81 -10.19 -4.27
N ALA A 49 -21.74 -10.77 -3.80
CA ALA A 49 -20.73 -10.08 -3.02
C ALA A 49 -19.33 -10.70 -3.20
N ALA A 50 -18.29 -9.89 -3.04
CA ALA A 50 -16.90 -10.38 -3.04
C ALA A 50 -16.03 -9.57 -2.09
N VAL A 51 -15.07 -10.28 -1.47
CA VAL A 51 -14.03 -9.76 -0.59
C VAL A 51 -12.68 -10.26 -1.07
N CYS A 52 -11.76 -9.37 -1.36
CA CYS A 52 -10.38 -9.69 -1.74
C CYS A 52 -9.42 -9.08 -0.72
N THR A 53 -8.52 -9.91 -0.17
CA THR A 53 -7.49 -9.48 0.79
C THR A 53 -6.16 -10.15 0.53
N ASP A 54 -5.10 -9.66 1.17
CA ASP A 54 -3.76 -10.23 1.11
C ASP A 54 -3.59 -11.54 1.92
N ALA A 55 -4.64 -12.02 2.59
CA ALA A 55 -4.65 -13.29 3.33
C ALA A 55 -5.96 -14.05 3.14
N PRO A 56 -5.94 -15.33 2.67
CA PRO A 56 -7.16 -16.10 2.35
C PRO A 56 -8.16 -16.19 3.50
N HIS A 57 -7.69 -16.42 4.72
CA HIS A 57 -8.56 -16.49 5.91
C HIS A 57 -9.31 -15.18 6.16
N CYS A 58 -8.68 -14.04 5.86
CA CYS A 58 -9.29 -12.72 6.10
C CYS A 58 -10.36 -12.41 5.06
N SER A 59 -10.22 -12.88 3.82
CA SER A 59 -11.29 -12.84 2.81
C SER A 59 -12.50 -13.68 3.25
N GLN A 60 -12.28 -14.87 3.82
CA GLN A 60 -13.35 -15.70 4.36
C GLN A 60 -14.07 -15.04 5.54
N ILE A 61 -13.33 -14.38 6.44
CA ILE A 61 -13.92 -13.62 7.55
C ILE A 61 -14.79 -12.48 7.01
N GLY A 62 -14.28 -11.67 6.06
CA GLY A 62 -15.06 -10.61 5.45
C GLY A 62 -16.34 -11.13 4.78
N ARG A 63 -16.25 -12.23 4.02
CA ARG A 63 -17.41 -12.90 3.44
C ARG A 63 -18.42 -13.37 4.52
N HIS A 64 -17.92 -13.93 5.62
CA HIS A 64 -18.79 -14.39 6.72
C HIS A 64 -19.55 -13.21 7.35
N ILE A 65 -18.92 -12.06 7.53
CA ILE A 65 -19.57 -10.86 8.01
C ILE A 65 -20.68 -10.41 7.03
N LEU A 66 -20.40 -10.39 5.72
CA LEU A 66 -21.41 -10.07 4.71
C LEU A 66 -22.58 -11.06 4.73
N SER A 67 -22.32 -12.36 4.93
CA SER A 67 -23.37 -13.39 5.01
C SER A 67 -24.28 -13.24 6.23
N LYS A 68 -23.82 -12.57 7.28
CA LYS A 68 -24.61 -12.17 8.46
C LYS A 68 -25.32 -10.82 8.31
N ASN A 69 -25.42 -10.30 7.08
CA ASN A 69 -26.00 -9.00 6.78
C ASN A 69 -25.21 -7.80 7.35
N GLY A 70 -23.90 -7.98 7.59
CA GLY A 70 -23.01 -6.87 7.89
C GLY A 70 -22.85 -5.93 6.69
N SER A 71 -22.48 -4.68 6.95
CA SER A 71 -22.17 -3.70 5.90
C SER A 71 -20.83 -4.02 5.23
N ALA A 72 -20.56 -3.40 4.09
CA ALA A 72 -19.23 -3.47 3.47
C ALA A 72 -18.12 -2.98 4.41
N VAL A 73 -18.43 -1.98 5.24
CA VAL A 73 -17.51 -1.44 6.26
C VAL A 73 -17.30 -2.42 7.40
N ASP A 74 -18.36 -3.12 7.88
CA ASP A 74 -18.21 -4.19 8.88
C ASP A 74 -17.27 -5.30 8.37
N ALA A 75 -17.48 -5.73 7.13
CA ALA A 75 -16.64 -6.76 6.51
C ALA A 75 -15.17 -6.29 6.37
N ALA A 76 -14.96 -5.01 6.01
CA ALA A 76 -13.63 -4.42 5.92
C ALA A 76 -12.93 -4.39 7.29
N ILE A 77 -13.62 -3.97 8.35
CA ILE A 77 -13.07 -3.90 9.72
C ILE A 77 -12.70 -5.30 10.21
N ALA A 78 -13.57 -6.29 10.05
CA ALA A 78 -13.28 -7.67 10.46
C ALA A 78 -12.08 -8.26 9.68
N ALA A 79 -12.00 -7.97 8.38
CA ALA A 79 -10.87 -8.35 7.55
C ALA A 79 -9.57 -7.62 7.96
N MET A 80 -9.65 -6.34 8.42
CA MET A 80 -8.49 -5.59 8.92
C MET A 80 -7.91 -6.21 10.19
N PHE A 81 -8.72 -6.53 11.18
CA PHE A 81 -8.25 -7.20 12.41
C PHE A 81 -7.52 -8.51 12.07
N CYS A 82 -8.11 -9.31 11.19
CA CYS A 82 -7.50 -10.55 10.72
C CYS A 82 -6.19 -10.29 9.97
N ASN A 83 -6.20 -9.37 9.00
CA ASN A 83 -5.05 -9.10 8.14
C ASN A 83 -3.89 -8.47 8.90
N GLY A 84 -4.17 -7.62 9.91
CA GLY A 84 -3.18 -7.07 10.83
C GLY A 84 -2.49 -8.12 11.69
N LEU A 85 -3.11 -9.29 11.88
CA LEU A 85 -2.49 -10.43 12.56
C LEU A 85 -1.74 -11.34 11.57
N LEU A 86 -2.37 -11.74 10.47
CA LEU A 86 -1.81 -12.72 9.52
C LEU A 86 -0.76 -12.11 8.59
N ASN A 87 -0.82 -10.81 8.35
CA ASN A 87 0.14 -10.00 7.59
C ASN A 87 0.76 -8.90 8.47
N GLN A 88 1.07 -9.21 9.73
CA GLN A 88 1.62 -8.26 10.70
C GLN A 88 2.90 -7.56 10.24
N GLN A 89 3.62 -8.13 9.26
CA GLN A 89 4.76 -7.45 8.64
C GLN A 89 4.35 -6.20 7.85
N SER A 90 3.09 -6.04 7.50
CA SER A 90 2.60 -5.02 6.55
C SER A 90 1.64 -4.01 7.15
N MET A 91 0.81 -4.40 8.13
CA MET A 91 -0.24 -3.56 8.72
C MET A 91 -0.60 -4.03 10.12
N GLY A 92 -1.39 -3.26 10.84
CA GLY A 92 -1.93 -3.63 12.16
C GLY A 92 -2.27 -2.43 13.04
N LEU A 93 -2.72 -2.68 14.27
CA LEU A 93 -3.23 -1.67 15.21
C LEU A 93 -2.26 -0.53 15.51
N GLY A 94 -0.96 -0.76 15.35
CA GLY A 94 0.06 0.28 15.52
C GLY A 94 0.31 1.14 14.28
N GLY A 95 -0.46 0.96 13.21
CA GLY A 95 -0.36 1.65 11.92
C GLY A 95 -1.50 2.62 11.64
N GLY A 96 -1.80 2.77 10.34
CA GLY A 96 -2.91 3.60 9.85
C GLY A 96 -3.29 3.26 8.42
N PHE A 97 -4.39 3.86 7.95
CA PHE A 97 -4.96 3.54 6.64
C PHE A 97 -5.62 4.72 5.93
N PHE A 98 -5.87 4.51 4.64
CA PHE A 98 -6.86 5.24 3.85
C PHE A 98 -7.95 4.26 3.40
N MET A 99 -9.21 4.71 3.43
CA MET A 99 -10.36 3.93 2.97
C MET A 99 -11.25 4.81 2.11
N THR A 100 -11.58 4.33 0.91
CA THR A 100 -12.66 4.87 0.09
C THR A 100 -13.88 4.00 0.27
N VAL A 101 -15.01 4.62 0.61
CA VAL A 101 -16.30 3.95 0.82
C VAL A 101 -17.29 4.51 -0.18
N TYR A 102 -18.03 3.65 -0.87
CA TYR A 102 -19.17 4.02 -1.69
C TYR A 102 -20.45 3.44 -1.08
N ILE A 103 -21.40 4.29 -0.79
CA ILE A 103 -22.73 3.92 -0.27
C ILE A 103 -23.73 4.02 -1.42
N LYS A 104 -24.20 2.87 -1.88
CA LYS A 104 -25.09 2.76 -3.04
C LYS A 104 -26.43 3.48 -2.84
N GLU A 105 -27.02 3.37 -1.65
CA GLU A 105 -28.29 4.02 -1.32
C GLU A 105 -28.20 5.56 -1.37
N GLU A 106 -27.05 6.11 -0.96
CA GLU A 106 -26.80 7.55 -1.00
C GLU A 106 -26.24 8.01 -2.37
N GLU A 107 -25.84 7.07 -3.23
CA GLU A 107 -25.07 7.31 -4.47
C GLU A 107 -23.82 8.19 -4.23
N LYS A 108 -23.25 8.08 -3.04
CA LYS A 108 -22.16 8.96 -2.57
C LYS A 108 -20.94 8.17 -2.11
N ALA A 109 -19.78 8.74 -2.41
CA ALA A 109 -18.50 8.22 -1.93
C ALA A 109 -17.92 9.08 -0.80
N TYR A 110 -17.18 8.43 0.10
CA TYR A 110 -16.50 9.03 1.25
C TYR A 110 -15.09 8.51 1.36
N THR A 111 -14.24 9.27 2.04
CA THR A 111 -12.89 8.84 2.42
C THR A 111 -12.72 8.87 3.93
N VAL A 112 -12.15 7.81 4.49
CA VAL A 112 -11.64 7.79 5.86
C VAL A 112 -10.12 7.92 5.79
N ILE A 113 -9.58 8.96 6.42
CA ILE A 113 -8.15 9.23 6.57
C ILE A 113 -7.77 8.90 8.01
N ALA A 114 -7.24 7.72 8.21
CA ALA A 114 -6.71 7.24 9.49
C ALA A 114 -5.18 7.11 9.45
N ARG A 115 -4.54 7.99 8.66
CA ARG A 115 -3.08 8.11 8.56
C ARG A 115 -2.51 8.59 9.89
N GLU A 116 -1.36 8.06 10.26
CA GLU A 116 -0.63 8.41 11.47
C GLU A 116 -0.27 9.91 11.47
N LYS A 117 -0.08 10.45 12.67
CA LYS A 117 0.33 11.86 12.88
C LYS A 117 1.69 11.95 13.56
N ALA A 118 2.48 12.95 13.21
CA ALA A 118 3.66 13.32 13.97
C ALA A 118 3.25 13.71 15.41
N PRO A 119 3.98 13.26 16.46
CA PRO A 119 3.74 13.70 17.84
C PRO A 119 3.86 15.20 18.01
N ALA A 120 3.21 15.77 19.02
CA ALA A 120 3.19 17.21 19.28
C ALA A 120 4.58 17.82 19.54
N ILE A 121 5.52 17.01 20.04
CA ILE A 121 6.90 17.47 20.30
C ILE A 121 7.85 17.26 19.10
N ALA A 122 7.38 16.69 17.99
CA ALA A 122 8.22 16.45 16.82
C ALA A 122 8.68 17.78 16.20
N THR A 123 9.95 17.83 15.77
CA THR A 123 10.54 18.97 15.09
C THR A 123 10.99 18.60 13.68
N GLU A 124 11.11 19.58 12.81
CA GLU A 124 11.45 19.40 11.39
C GLU A 124 12.78 18.66 11.18
N ASP A 125 13.76 18.93 12.02
CA ASP A 125 15.13 18.42 11.95
C ASP A 125 15.45 17.33 12.99
N MET A 126 14.44 16.77 13.68
CA MET A 126 14.61 15.85 14.81
C MET A 126 15.52 14.64 14.55
N PHE A 127 15.69 14.25 13.30
CA PHE A 127 16.56 13.14 12.92
C PHE A 127 18.01 13.57 12.65
N HIS A 128 18.32 14.87 12.61
CA HIS A 128 19.67 15.42 12.35
C HIS A 128 20.37 14.75 11.16
N GLY A 129 19.66 14.51 10.07
CA GLY A 129 20.19 13.84 8.87
C GLY A 129 20.38 12.33 8.99
N SER A 130 19.98 11.69 10.09
CA SER A 130 20.13 10.25 10.29
C SER A 130 18.95 9.46 9.73
N PHE A 131 19.18 8.74 8.62
CA PHE A 131 18.20 7.82 8.04
C PHE A 131 17.82 6.69 9.02
N ASP A 132 18.78 6.14 9.75
CA ASP A 132 18.52 5.04 10.69
C ASP A 132 17.58 5.44 11.82
N LYS A 133 17.72 6.67 12.36
CA LYS A 133 16.81 7.17 13.39
C LYS A 133 15.40 7.42 12.85
N ALA A 134 15.27 7.81 11.59
CA ALA A 134 13.97 8.02 10.95
C ALA A 134 13.25 6.70 10.64
N SER A 135 14.01 5.64 10.31
CA SER A 135 13.46 4.39 9.77
C SER A 135 13.31 3.25 10.79
N LYS A 136 13.96 3.34 11.97
CA LYS A 136 13.97 2.26 12.97
C LYS A 136 13.90 2.80 14.40
N GLY A 137 13.35 1.95 15.28
CA GLY A 137 13.29 2.24 16.70
C GLY A 137 12.27 3.31 17.08
N PRO A 138 12.29 3.76 18.33
CA PRO A 138 11.18 4.50 18.92
C PRO A 138 10.94 5.91 18.32
N LEU A 139 11.97 6.57 17.81
CA LEU A 139 11.83 7.91 17.21
C LEU A 139 11.13 7.88 15.85
N SER A 140 11.10 6.71 15.20
CA SER A 140 10.41 6.54 13.91
C SER A 140 8.91 6.34 14.04
N VAL A 141 8.39 6.21 15.27
CA VAL A 141 6.97 5.93 15.53
C VAL A 141 6.13 7.20 15.47
N ALA A 142 5.13 7.22 14.61
CA ALA A 142 4.07 8.21 14.57
C ALA A 142 2.85 7.74 15.37
N VAL A 143 2.00 8.67 15.79
CA VAL A 143 0.75 8.39 16.55
C VAL A 143 -0.15 7.50 15.68
N PRO A 144 -0.48 6.26 16.10
CA PRO A 144 -1.22 5.32 15.28
C PRO A 144 -2.67 5.74 15.08
N GLY A 145 -3.21 5.45 13.90
CA GLY A 145 -4.56 5.84 13.53
C GLY A 145 -5.53 4.68 13.26
N GLU A 146 -5.01 3.45 13.08
CA GLU A 146 -5.78 2.33 12.56
C GLU A 146 -7.04 2.03 13.37
N LEU A 147 -6.91 1.82 14.68
CA LEU A 147 -8.06 1.47 15.52
C LEU A 147 -9.08 2.61 15.61
N ARG A 148 -8.64 3.86 15.74
CA ARG A 148 -9.52 5.03 15.79
C ARG A 148 -10.27 5.23 14.47
N GLY A 149 -9.59 4.96 13.34
CA GLY A 149 -10.21 5.02 12.01
C GLY A 149 -11.26 3.94 11.81
N MET A 150 -10.98 2.70 12.19
CA MET A 150 -11.94 1.59 12.16
C MET A 150 -13.17 1.92 13.01
N TRP A 151 -12.96 2.45 14.21
CA TRP A 151 -14.03 2.83 15.11
C TRP A 151 -14.90 3.97 14.55
N ALA A 152 -14.29 5.00 13.96
CA ALA A 152 -15.01 6.09 13.31
C ALA A 152 -15.87 5.60 12.13
N ALA A 153 -15.32 4.71 11.31
CA ALA A 153 -16.02 4.10 10.18
C ALA A 153 -17.18 3.21 10.66
N HIS A 154 -16.97 2.39 11.70
CA HIS A 154 -18.01 1.55 12.29
C HIS A 154 -19.16 2.39 12.87
N LYS A 155 -18.88 3.44 13.64
CA LYS A 155 -19.92 4.34 14.17
C LYS A 155 -20.79 4.96 13.09
N ARG A 156 -20.28 5.13 11.86
CA ARG A 156 -21.01 5.77 10.76
C ARG A 156 -21.76 4.77 9.88
N TRP A 157 -21.17 3.63 9.57
CA TRP A 157 -21.70 2.67 8.58
C TRP A 157 -21.80 1.24 9.08
N GLY A 158 -21.44 0.97 10.34
CA GLY A 158 -21.58 -0.35 10.94
C GLY A 158 -23.04 -0.77 11.10
N ARG A 159 -23.31 -2.05 10.90
CA ARG A 159 -24.63 -2.68 11.10
C ARG A 159 -24.59 -3.75 12.18
N LEU A 160 -23.47 -4.46 12.28
CA LEU A 160 -23.26 -5.49 13.30
C LEU A 160 -22.60 -4.89 14.54
N SER A 161 -22.70 -5.59 15.68
CA SER A 161 -21.99 -5.18 16.89
C SER A 161 -20.46 -5.20 16.66
N TRP A 162 -19.76 -4.22 17.21
CA TRP A 162 -18.31 -4.14 17.13
C TRP A 162 -17.61 -5.43 17.54
N GLU A 163 -18.05 -6.02 18.66
CA GLU A 163 -17.52 -7.27 19.21
C GLU A 163 -17.59 -8.40 18.16
N SER A 164 -18.68 -8.48 17.39
CA SER A 164 -18.85 -9.50 16.36
C SER A 164 -17.85 -9.38 15.19
N LEU A 165 -17.26 -8.20 14.99
CA LEU A 165 -16.24 -7.95 13.97
C LEU A 165 -14.84 -8.35 14.45
N VAL A 166 -14.58 -8.25 15.74
CA VAL A 166 -13.28 -8.57 16.36
C VAL A 166 -13.17 -10.07 16.68
N ASN A 167 -14.27 -10.68 17.14
CA ASN A 167 -14.32 -12.07 17.60
C ASN A 167 -13.75 -13.10 16.62
N PRO A 168 -13.93 -13.02 15.28
CA PRO A 168 -13.31 -13.97 14.36
C PRO A 168 -11.78 -13.99 14.44
N THR A 169 -11.15 -12.86 14.73
CA THR A 169 -9.70 -12.77 14.90
C THR A 169 -9.25 -13.33 16.27
N LEU A 170 -10.07 -13.23 17.32
CA LEU A 170 -9.80 -13.83 18.62
C LEU A 170 -9.72 -15.36 18.58
N GLU A 171 -10.35 -16.02 17.60
CA GLU A 171 -10.21 -17.48 17.45
C GLU A 171 -8.76 -17.88 17.14
N PHE A 172 -7.97 -17.03 16.47
CA PHE A 172 -6.54 -17.30 16.27
C PHE A 172 -5.73 -17.25 17.57
N CYS A 173 -6.21 -16.58 18.60
CA CYS A 173 -5.60 -16.62 19.94
C CYS A 173 -5.72 -18.01 20.58
N LYS A 174 -6.80 -18.75 20.32
CA LYS A 174 -7.01 -20.10 20.82
C LYS A 174 -6.26 -21.15 20.00
N TYR A 175 -6.47 -21.09 18.68
CA TYR A 175 -6.07 -22.17 17.77
C TYR A 175 -4.77 -21.89 17.03
N GLY A 176 -4.30 -20.64 17.03
CA GLY A 176 -3.17 -20.19 16.22
C GLY A 176 -3.55 -19.97 14.76
N TYR A 177 -2.56 -19.59 13.97
CA TYR A 177 -2.69 -19.39 12.52
C TYR A 177 -1.44 -19.87 11.79
N PRO A 178 -1.56 -20.31 10.51
CA PRO A 178 -0.41 -20.76 9.75
C PRO A 178 0.43 -19.56 9.30
N ILE A 179 1.75 -19.65 9.44
CA ILE A 179 2.68 -18.69 8.85
C ILE A 179 2.55 -18.75 7.33
N SER A 180 2.20 -17.63 6.72
CA SER A 180 2.17 -17.49 5.27
C SER A 180 3.59 -17.33 4.70
N LYS A 181 3.78 -17.67 3.42
CA LYS A 181 5.07 -17.41 2.75
C LYS A 181 5.45 -15.93 2.78
N PRO A 182 4.54 -14.96 2.52
CA PRO A 182 4.87 -13.53 2.63
C PRO A 182 5.32 -13.09 4.02
N LEU A 183 4.70 -13.63 5.08
CA LEU A 183 5.12 -13.34 6.45
C LEU A 183 6.52 -13.92 6.73
N PHE A 184 6.77 -15.15 6.29
CA PHE A 184 8.08 -15.80 6.42
C PHE A 184 9.18 -15.01 5.69
N ASP A 185 8.95 -14.64 4.42
CA ASP A 185 9.90 -13.86 3.63
C ASP A 185 10.15 -12.46 4.24
N GLY A 186 9.09 -11.87 4.84
CA GLY A 186 9.20 -10.63 5.61
C GLY A 186 10.13 -10.79 6.82
N LEU A 187 9.97 -11.88 7.59
CA LEU A 187 10.85 -12.20 8.73
C LEU A 187 12.29 -12.41 8.30
N GLU A 188 12.54 -13.05 7.14
CA GLU A 188 13.89 -13.22 6.61
C GLU A 188 14.54 -11.89 6.22
N SER A 189 13.76 -10.94 5.71
CA SER A 189 14.24 -9.61 5.30
C SER A 189 14.47 -8.64 6.46
N ALA A 190 14.01 -8.98 7.68
CA ALA A 190 14.09 -8.13 8.87
C ALA A 190 14.97 -8.77 9.97
N PRO A 191 16.30 -8.81 9.79
CA PRO A 191 17.20 -9.50 10.70
C PRO A 191 17.18 -8.99 12.16
N TYR A 192 16.75 -7.74 12.38
CA TYR A 192 16.59 -7.16 13.71
C TYR A 192 15.43 -7.75 14.52
N ILE A 193 14.52 -8.48 13.88
CA ILE A 193 13.41 -9.19 14.55
C ILE A 193 13.79 -10.66 14.86
N LYS A 194 14.86 -11.15 14.25
CA LYS A 194 15.29 -12.56 14.35
C LYS A 194 15.62 -13.04 15.76
N ASN A 195 16.05 -12.16 16.65
CA ASN A 195 16.58 -12.54 17.95
C ASN A 195 15.54 -13.07 18.96
N ASP A 196 14.23 -12.77 18.77
CA ASP A 196 13.18 -13.13 19.72
C ASP A 196 12.16 -14.15 19.20
N ARG A 197 12.25 -14.55 17.93
CA ARG A 197 11.28 -15.48 17.32
C ARG A 197 11.97 -16.66 16.66
N GLN A 198 11.62 -17.87 17.09
CA GLN A 198 12.01 -19.08 16.39
C GLN A 198 11.50 -19.03 14.94
N PHE A 199 12.41 -19.21 13.97
CA PHE A 199 12.06 -19.23 12.55
C PHE A 199 11.19 -20.45 12.27
N HIS A 200 9.90 -20.22 12.10
CA HIS A 200 8.96 -21.24 11.68
C HIS A 200 8.78 -21.18 10.16
N ARG A 201 8.81 -22.33 9.50
CA ARG A 201 8.58 -22.44 8.05
C ARG A 201 7.12 -22.08 7.70
N PRO A 202 6.85 -21.68 6.43
CA PRO A 202 5.48 -21.54 5.97
C PRO A 202 4.62 -22.76 6.29
N GLY A 203 3.39 -22.54 6.75
CA GLY A 203 2.47 -23.59 7.20
C GLY A 203 2.58 -23.95 8.68
N THR A 204 3.64 -23.57 9.38
CA THR A 204 3.74 -23.76 10.84
C THR A 204 2.65 -22.96 11.56
N ILE A 205 1.92 -23.61 12.48
CA ILE A 205 0.92 -22.93 13.29
C ILE A 205 1.60 -22.21 14.45
N VAL A 206 1.35 -20.91 14.54
CA VAL A 206 1.84 -20.05 15.63
C VAL A 206 0.69 -19.36 16.32
N LYS A 207 0.86 -18.99 17.58
CA LYS A 207 -0.11 -18.19 18.34
C LYS A 207 0.36 -16.76 18.48
N PRO A 208 -0.58 -15.78 18.49
CA PRO A 208 -0.26 -14.41 18.89
C PRO A 208 0.23 -14.38 20.35
N SER A 209 0.90 -13.30 20.74
CA SER A 209 1.27 -13.11 22.14
C SER A 209 0.04 -12.99 23.04
N GLU A 210 0.16 -13.43 24.30
CA GLU A 210 -0.92 -13.28 25.30
C GLU A 210 -1.29 -11.80 25.50
N ALA A 211 -0.31 -10.91 25.48
CA ALA A 211 -0.53 -9.46 25.58
C ALA A 211 -1.42 -8.94 24.44
N PHE A 212 -1.14 -9.33 23.19
CA PHE A 212 -1.98 -8.97 22.04
C PHE A 212 -3.39 -9.53 22.18
N CYS A 213 -3.53 -10.79 22.55
CA CYS A 213 -4.83 -11.45 22.71
C CYS A 213 -5.69 -10.79 23.80
N ARG A 214 -5.07 -10.40 24.93
CA ARG A 214 -5.73 -9.65 26.00
C ARG A 214 -6.21 -8.28 25.49
N SER A 215 -5.34 -7.55 24.80
CA SER A 215 -5.67 -6.24 24.26
C SER A 215 -6.81 -6.34 23.24
N LEU A 216 -6.75 -7.32 22.34
CA LEU A 216 -7.79 -7.55 21.33
C LEU A 216 -9.14 -7.89 21.97
N LYS A 217 -9.15 -8.68 23.08
CA LYS A 217 -10.37 -8.98 23.84
C LYS A 217 -10.97 -7.72 24.45
N ILE A 218 -10.16 -6.88 25.08
CA ILE A 218 -10.62 -5.62 25.68
C ILE A 218 -11.18 -4.67 24.59
N ILE A 219 -10.51 -4.59 23.43
CA ILE A 219 -10.98 -3.82 22.28
C ILE A 219 -12.32 -4.36 21.78
N ALA A 220 -12.50 -5.68 21.72
CA ALA A 220 -13.77 -6.30 21.32
C ALA A 220 -14.91 -5.90 22.26
N GLU A 221 -14.69 -5.98 23.57
CA GLU A 221 -15.70 -5.74 24.60
C GLU A 221 -16.03 -4.24 24.77
N LYS A 222 -15.03 -3.34 24.63
CA LYS A 222 -15.16 -1.94 25.00
C LYS A 222 -15.11 -0.94 23.86
N GLY A 223 -14.65 -1.36 22.67
CA GLY A 223 -14.63 -0.51 21.48
C GLY A 223 -13.25 0.03 21.08
N GLY A 224 -13.25 0.83 20.02
CA GLY A 224 -12.02 1.30 19.36
C GLY A 224 -11.34 2.51 20.02
N ASP A 225 -11.91 3.05 21.08
CA ASP A 225 -11.29 4.16 21.83
C ASP A 225 -10.26 3.68 22.88
N GLU A 226 -10.18 2.37 23.14
CA GLU A 226 -9.43 1.79 24.25
C GLU A 226 -7.92 2.11 24.26
N LEU A 227 -7.27 2.19 23.08
CA LEU A 227 -5.85 2.56 22.99
C LEU A 227 -5.58 4.06 23.14
N TYR A 228 -6.62 4.91 23.07
CA TYR A 228 -6.47 6.36 22.99
C TYR A 228 -6.87 7.08 24.28
N ASN A 229 -7.97 6.67 24.89
CA ASN A 229 -8.52 7.25 26.13
C ASN A 229 -9.28 6.22 26.99
N GLY A 230 -9.23 4.93 26.63
CA GLY A 230 -9.85 3.83 27.36
C GLY A 230 -8.92 3.18 28.39
N SER A 231 -9.29 1.99 28.84
CA SER A 231 -8.56 1.25 29.88
C SER A 231 -7.18 0.75 29.44
N LEU A 232 -6.96 0.54 28.12
CA LEU A 232 -5.65 0.18 27.58
C LEU A 232 -4.72 1.37 27.35
N ALA A 233 -5.23 2.61 27.35
CA ALA A 233 -4.45 3.80 27.02
C ALA A 233 -3.26 4.00 27.97
N THR A 234 -3.42 3.76 29.26
CA THR A 234 -2.34 3.89 30.25
C THR A 234 -1.23 2.87 30.02
N GLU A 235 -1.59 1.59 29.87
CA GLU A 235 -0.61 0.52 29.61
C GLU A 235 0.10 0.72 28.27
N PHE A 236 -0.64 1.15 27.25
CA PHE A 236 -0.07 1.43 25.93
C PHE A 236 0.90 2.61 25.98
N LEU A 237 0.55 3.69 26.71
CA LEU A 237 1.43 4.84 26.90
C LEU A 237 2.69 4.47 27.69
N ASP A 238 2.56 3.65 28.75
CA ASP A 238 3.70 3.14 29.50
C ASP A 238 4.64 2.30 28.64
N ASP A 239 4.08 1.47 27.77
CA ASP A 239 4.86 0.70 26.78
C ASP A 239 5.62 1.61 25.82
N LEU A 240 4.96 2.63 25.27
CA LEU A 240 5.55 3.61 24.35
C LEU A 240 6.65 4.45 25.02
N ALA A 241 6.41 4.90 26.25
CA ALA A 241 7.39 5.65 27.04
C ALA A 241 8.61 4.79 27.40
N ARG A 242 8.39 3.53 27.79
CA ARG A 242 9.46 2.56 28.09
C ARG A 242 10.29 2.24 26.86
N ALA A 243 9.67 2.17 25.68
CA ALA A 243 10.38 2.03 24.41
C ALA A 243 11.17 3.29 24.02
N GLY A 244 10.85 4.46 24.60
CA GLY A 244 11.50 5.74 24.30
C GLY A 244 10.88 6.48 23.10
N THR A 245 9.59 6.27 22.82
CA THR A 245 8.87 7.05 21.80
C THR A 245 8.59 8.48 22.29
N MET A 246 8.21 9.35 21.36
CA MET A 246 7.85 10.74 21.65
C MET A 246 6.34 10.94 21.85
N ILE A 247 5.55 9.87 21.81
CA ILE A 247 4.10 9.96 21.87
C ILE A 247 3.67 10.23 23.32
N SER A 248 2.88 11.28 23.52
CA SER A 248 2.29 11.67 24.78
C SER A 248 0.84 11.16 24.94
N ALA A 249 0.31 11.25 26.16
CA ALA A 249 -1.10 10.97 26.43
C ALA A 249 -2.04 11.89 25.64
N ASP A 250 -1.63 13.15 25.43
CA ASP A 250 -2.42 14.12 24.66
C ASP A 250 -2.37 13.80 23.16
N ASP A 251 -1.26 13.29 22.62
CA ASP A 251 -1.19 12.82 21.24
C ASP A 251 -2.19 11.69 20.97
N LEU A 252 -2.29 10.72 21.89
CA LEU A 252 -3.25 9.63 21.78
C LEU A 252 -4.69 10.15 21.91
N ARG A 253 -4.98 10.94 22.97
CA ARG A 253 -6.32 11.45 23.25
C ARG A 253 -6.87 12.31 22.11
N ASN A 254 -6.02 13.17 21.55
CA ASN A 254 -6.39 14.15 20.51
C ASN A 254 -6.25 13.59 19.08
N TYR A 255 -5.87 12.32 18.93
CA TYR A 255 -5.87 11.73 17.59
C TYR A 255 -7.30 11.55 17.10
N GLU A 256 -7.58 12.05 15.89
CA GLU A 256 -8.86 11.88 15.19
C GLU A 256 -8.62 11.40 13.77
N ALA A 257 -9.39 10.38 13.37
CA ALA A 257 -9.51 10.02 11.97
C ALA A 257 -10.47 10.99 11.27
N LYS A 258 -10.17 11.38 10.03
CA LYS A 258 -11.02 12.28 9.25
C LYS A 258 -11.93 11.49 8.33
N ILE A 259 -13.20 11.88 8.28
CA ILE A 259 -14.13 11.46 7.24
C ILE A 259 -14.40 12.66 6.34
N THR A 260 -14.04 12.55 5.07
CA THR A 260 -14.10 13.65 4.11
C THR A 260 -14.60 13.17 2.74
N GLU A 261 -14.82 14.09 1.83
CA GLU A 261 -15.11 13.77 0.43
C GLU A 261 -13.86 13.24 -0.28
N PRO A 262 -14.00 12.22 -1.16
CA PRO A 262 -12.92 11.78 -2.02
C PRO A 262 -12.68 12.77 -3.16
N ILE A 263 -11.55 12.62 -3.84
CA ILE A 263 -11.38 13.15 -5.18
C ILE A 263 -12.31 12.37 -6.10
N ALA A 264 -13.15 13.07 -6.86
CA ALA A 264 -14.07 12.49 -7.83
C ALA A 264 -13.69 12.97 -9.23
N VAL A 265 -13.37 12.04 -10.14
CA VAL A 265 -12.93 12.39 -11.50
C VAL A 265 -13.70 11.57 -12.53
N PRO A 266 -14.36 12.22 -13.50
CA PRO A 266 -14.98 11.52 -14.62
C PRO A 266 -13.90 10.91 -15.52
N LEU A 267 -14.08 9.64 -15.88
CA LEU A 267 -13.29 8.93 -16.88
C LEU A 267 -13.89 9.11 -18.28
N SER A 268 -13.08 8.84 -19.31
CA SER A 268 -13.47 9.04 -20.72
C SER A 268 -14.71 8.23 -21.15
N ASN A 269 -15.01 7.13 -20.49
CA ASN A 269 -16.15 6.26 -20.73
C ASN A 269 -17.41 6.65 -19.94
N GLY A 270 -17.38 7.77 -19.20
CA GLY A 270 -18.47 8.26 -18.38
C GLY A 270 -18.52 7.71 -16.96
N ASP A 271 -17.70 6.72 -16.61
CA ASP A 271 -17.56 6.25 -15.23
C ASP A 271 -16.92 7.34 -14.35
N THR A 272 -17.07 7.25 -13.04
CA THR A 272 -16.43 8.18 -12.08
C THR A 272 -15.46 7.41 -11.20
N LEU A 273 -14.20 7.87 -11.16
CA LEU A 273 -13.17 7.40 -10.23
C LEU A 273 -13.25 8.18 -8.93
N TYR A 274 -13.33 7.47 -7.80
CA TYR A 274 -13.20 8.01 -6.44
C TYR A 274 -11.91 7.50 -5.81
N THR A 275 -11.12 8.41 -5.22
CA THR A 275 -9.84 8.09 -4.58
C THR A 275 -9.57 9.09 -3.44
N PRO A 276 -8.80 8.74 -2.39
CA PRO A 276 -8.56 9.66 -1.28
C PRO A 276 -7.78 10.91 -1.71
N PRO A 277 -8.05 12.06 -1.07
CA PRO A 277 -7.24 13.27 -1.22
C PRO A 277 -5.89 13.13 -0.49
N PRO A 278 -4.93 14.05 -0.70
CA PRO A 278 -3.70 14.09 0.09
C PRO A 278 -4.00 14.13 1.62
N PRO A 279 -3.13 13.49 2.43
CA PRO A 279 -1.79 13.04 2.11
C PRO A 279 -1.71 11.65 1.45
N SER A 280 -2.76 11.16 0.78
CA SER A 280 -2.67 10.00 -0.10
C SER A 280 -2.09 10.37 -1.48
N SER A 281 -1.80 9.37 -2.31
CA SER A 281 -1.37 9.56 -3.69
C SER A 281 -2.52 9.39 -4.72
N GLY A 282 -3.76 9.56 -4.31
CA GLY A 282 -4.91 9.57 -5.22
C GLY A 282 -4.79 10.59 -6.35
N VAL A 283 -4.24 11.78 -6.06
CA VAL A 283 -3.92 12.83 -7.07
C VAL A 283 -2.99 12.30 -8.16
N ILE A 284 -1.99 11.50 -7.80
CA ILE A 284 -1.02 10.95 -8.76
C ILE A 284 -1.71 9.94 -9.69
N LEU A 285 -2.56 9.07 -9.12
CA LEU A 285 -3.38 8.15 -9.91
C LEU A 285 -4.27 8.90 -10.92
N VAL A 286 -4.95 9.94 -10.46
CA VAL A 286 -5.79 10.80 -11.30
C VAL A 286 -4.97 11.44 -12.42
N ASN A 287 -3.80 11.98 -12.12
CA ASN A 287 -2.92 12.61 -13.12
C ASN A 287 -2.48 11.60 -14.18
N ILE A 288 -2.06 10.40 -13.78
CA ILE A 288 -1.68 9.32 -14.72
C ILE A 288 -2.84 9.00 -15.66
N LEU A 289 -4.02 8.72 -15.12
CA LEU A 289 -5.17 8.33 -15.92
C LEU A 289 -5.69 9.47 -16.81
N ASN A 290 -5.66 10.72 -16.34
CA ASN A 290 -6.04 11.88 -17.14
C ASN A 290 -5.09 12.10 -18.34
N ILE A 291 -3.78 12.00 -18.13
CA ILE A 291 -2.80 12.11 -19.20
C ILE A 291 -3.05 11.02 -20.24
N LEU A 292 -3.20 9.77 -19.78
CA LEU A 292 -3.31 8.60 -20.64
C LEU A 292 -4.67 8.51 -21.35
N SER A 293 -5.73 9.05 -20.79
CA SER A 293 -7.06 9.10 -21.43
C SER A 293 -7.06 9.88 -22.76
N GLY A 294 -6.11 10.82 -22.92
CA GLY A 294 -5.98 11.61 -24.16
C GLY A 294 -5.52 10.82 -25.38
N TYR A 295 -5.03 9.59 -25.19
CA TYR A 295 -4.55 8.74 -26.30
C TYR A 295 -5.63 7.79 -26.86
N ASN A 296 -6.82 7.73 -26.26
CA ASN A 296 -7.92 6.85 -26.68
C ASN A 296 -7.48 5.39 -26.87
N PHE A 297 -6.81 4.83 -25.87
CA PHE A 297 -6.32 3.46 -25.91
C PHE A 297 -7.46 2.43 -26.06
N THR A 298 -7.15 1.35 -26.82
CA THR A 298 -8.01 0.19 -27.05
C THR A 298 -7.19 -1.09 -26.94
N SER A 299 -7.80 -2.26 -27.11
CA SER A 299 -7.08 -3.55 -27.21
C SER A 299 -5.99 -3.55 -28.30
N GLU A 300 -6.20 -2.81 -29.42
CA GLU A 300 -5.22 -2.67 -30.49
C GLU A 300 -3.95 -1.92 -30.05
N SER A 301 -4.04 -1.12 -28.99
CA SER A 301 -2.88 -0.38 -28.47
C SER A 301 -1.79 -1.28 -27.87
N ILE A 302 -2.11 -2.53 -27.59
CA ILE A 302 -1.18 -3.56 -27.08
C ILE A 302 -1.09 -4.77 -28.04
N ASN A 303 -1.61 -4.64 -29.25
CA ASN A 303 -1.54 -5.68 -30.27
C ASN A 303 -0.27 -5.49 -31.13
N GLY A 304 0.62 -6.48 -31.05
CA GLY A 304 1.93 -6.45 -31.73
C GLY A 304 2.97 -5.58 -30.99
N THR A 305 4.23 -5.81 -31.33
CA THR A 305 5.38 -5.19 -30.62
C THR A 305 5.40 -3.69 -30.76
N GLU A 306 5.19 -3.15 -31.94
CA GLU A 306 5.28 -1.70 -32.21
C GLU A 306 4.24 -0.91 -31.41
N ASN A 307 2.97 -1.33 -31.44
CA ASN A 307 1.89 -0.70 -30.68
C ASN A 307 2.13 -0.80 -29.17
N THR A 308 2.59 -1.97 -28.72
CA THR A 308 2.91 -2.21 -27.30
C THR A 308 4.04 -1.30 -26.83
N VAL A 309 5.11 -1.18 -27.58
CA VAL A 309 6.25 -0.28 -27.28
C VAL A 309 5.80 1.17 -27.22
N LEU A 310 5.01 1.63 -28.18
CA LEU A 310 4.49 3.00 -28.20
C LEU A 310 3.58 3.26 -26.98
N THR A 311 2.72 2.30 -26.64
CA THR A 311 1.83 2.39 -25.49
C THR A 311 2.61 2.46 -24.17
N TYR A 312 3.58 1.58 -23.97
CA TYR A 312 4.40 1.61 -22.74
C TYR A 312 5.31 2.84 -22.67
N HIS A 313 5.81 3.35 -23.80
CA HIS A 313 6.49 4.64 -23.83
C HIS A 313 5.60 5.77 -23.28
N ARG A 314 4.36 5.88 -23.77
CA ARG A 314 3.37 6.88 -23.29
C ARG A 314 3.03 6.71 -21.82
N ILE A 315 2.91 5.47 -21.35
CA ILE A 315 2.69 5.14 -19.94
C ILE A 315 3.86 5.62 -19.08
N LEU A 316 5.11 5.36 -19.48
CA LEU A 316 6.30 5.81 -18.75
C LEU A 316 6.39 7.34 -18.71
N GLU A 317 6.09 8.03 -19.81
CA GLU A 317 6.04 9.49 -19.81
C GLU A 317 4.97 10.03 -18.83
N ALA A 318 3.77 9.46 -18.84
CA ALA A 318 2.72 9.83 -17.90
C ALA A 318 3.13 9.60 -16.45
N PHE A 319 3.84 8.53 -16.15
CA PHE A 319 4.37 8.27 -14.81
C PHE A 319 5.36 9.36 -14.38
N LYS A 320 6.30 9.75 -15.25
CA LYS A 320 7.28 10.79 -14.94
C LYS A 320 6.62 12.13 -14.59
N TYR A 321 5.69 12.59 -15.42
CA TYR A 321 4.97 13.84 -15.15
C TYR A 321 4.13 13.78 -13.88
N ALA A 322 3.44 12.67 -13.64
CA ALA A 322 2.63 12.50 -12.44
C ALA A 322 3.49 12.46 -11.17
N TYR A 323 4.61 11.74 -11.19
CA TYR A 323 5.51 11.66 -10.02
C TYR A 323 6.29 12.96 -9.78
N ALA A 324 6.50 13.80 -10.80
CA ALA A 324 6.99 15.16 -10.58
C ALA A 324 6.02 15.96 -9.70
N THR A 325 4.71 15.81 -9.90
CA THR A 325 3.68 16.42 -9.06
C THR A 325 3.73 15.94 -7.62
N ARG A 326 4.08 14.65 -7.38
CA ARG A 326 4.17 14.06 -6.04
C ARG A 326 5.10 14.84 -5.12
N THR A 327 6.15 15.46 -5.65
CA THR A 327 7.12 16.25 -4.86
C THR A 327 6.52 17.51 -4.24
N LYS A 328 5.34 17.93 -4.67
CA LYS A 328 4.61 19.11 -4.18
C LYS A 328 3.48 18.75 -3.22
N LEU A 329 3.24 17.46 -2.96
CA LEU A 329 2.14 16.99 -2.12
C LEU A 329 2.55 16.87 -0.66
N GLY A 330 1.56 16.96 0.21
CA GLY A 330 1.64 16.78 1.66
C GLY A 330 0.27 16.85 2.31
N ASP A 331 0.21 17.00 3.63
CA ASP A 331 -1.04 17.08 4.38
C ASP A 331 -1.78 18.40 4.05
N LEU A 332 -3.05 18.27 3.65
CA LEU A 332 -3.91 19.41 3.29
C LEU A 332 -4.20 20.37 4.45
N ASP A 333 -4.03 19.94 5.69
CA ASP A 333 -4.15 20.86 6.84
C ASP A 333 -2.98 21.85 6.94
N PHE A 334 -1.90 21.58 6.22
CA PHE A 334 -0.64 22.33 6.26
C PHE A 334 -0.28 22.98 4.91
N LEU A 335 -1.03 22.67 3.83
CA LEU A 335 -0.72 23.11 2.48
C LEU A 335 -1.96 23.57 1.72
N ASP A 336 -1.84 24.68 1.01
CA ASP A 336 -2.82 25.08 -0.04
C ASP A 336 -2.36 24.55 -1.40
N LEU A 337 -3.09 23.54 -1.90
CA LEU A 337 -2.76 22.85 -3.14
C LEU A 337 -3.53 23.37 -4.37
N LYS A 338 -4.05 24.61 -4.38
CA LYS A 338 -4.81 25.15 -5.52
C LYS A 338 -4.06 25.04 -6.84
N GLU A 339 -2.73 25.17 -6.82
CA GLU A 339 -1.89 25.07 -8.02
C GLU A 339 -1.65 23.64 -8.52
N VAL A 340 -1.85 22.61 -7.69
CA VAL A 340 -1.56 21.20 -8.05
C VAL A 340 -2.64 20.60 -8.96
N TRP A 341 -3.82 21.20 -9.00
CA TRP A 341 -4.96 20.73 -9.80
C TRP A 341 -4.90 21.12 -11.28
N THR A 342 -3.82 21.73 -11.76
CA THR A 342 -3.68 22.14 -13.17
C THR A 342 -3.63 20.89 -14.06
N ARG A 343 -4.56 20.78 -15.02
CA ARG A 343 -4.60 19.71 -16.01
C ARG A 343 -3.32 19.71 -16.84
N LEU A 344 -2.47 18.71 -16.63
CA LEU A 344 -1.35 18.44 -17.53
C LEU A 344 -1.89 17.74 -18.79
N ARG A 345 -1.79 18.41 -19.93
CA ARG A 345 -1.90 17.78 -21.25
C ARG A 345 -0.49 17.60 -21.80
N ILE A 346 -0.09 16.35 -22.02
CA ILE A 346 1.20 16.06 -22.64
C ILE A 346 0.94 15.77 -24.10
N ASN A 347 1.47 16.64 -24.96
CA ASN A 347 1.45 16.44 -26.43
C ASN A 347 2.80 15.94 -26.94
N ASP A 348 3.80 15.85 -26.08
CA ASP A 348 5.16 15.46 -26.44
C ASP A 348 5.33 13.94 -26.32
N THR A 349 5.91 13.31 -27.34
CA THR A 349 6.23 11.88 -27.39
C THR A 349 7.73 11.61 -27.21
N THR A 350 8.50 12.65 -26.88
CA THR A 350 9.95 12.57 -26.69
C THR A 350 10.27 12.29 -25.24
N THR A 351 11.17 11.33 -24.98
CA THR A 351 11.70 11.06 -23.64
C THR A 351 12.87 11.98 -23.33
N TYR A 352 12.87 12.49 -22.11
CA TYR A 352 13.96 13.31 -21.56
C TYR A 352 14.59 12.62 -20.33
N ASN A 353 15.91 12.75 -20.21
CA ASN A 353 16.67 12.27 -19.05
C ASN A 353 16.98 13.43 -18.06
N SER A 354 16.17 14.48 -18.07
CA SER A 354 16.27 15.64 -17.19
C SER A 354 15.05 15.73 -16.30
N THR A 355 15.29 15.78 -15.00
CA THR A 355 14.25 15.96 -13.98
C THR A 355 13.58 17.31 -14.07
N ASP A 356 14.33 18.34 -14.47
CA ASP A 356 13.82 19.71 -14.61
C ASP A 356 12.78 19.80 -15.72
N HIS A 357 12.94 19.00 -16.80
CA HIS A 357 11.95 18.93 -17.88
C HIS A 357 10.57 18.52 -17.35
N TYR A 358 10.52 17.58 -16.40
CA TYR A 358 9.27 17.12 -15.78
C TYR A 358 8.83 17.99 -14.61
N GLY A 359 9.63 18.99 -14.22
CA GLY A 359 9.34 19.89 -13.11
C GLY A 359 9.55 19.29 -11.73
N ALA A 360 10.36 18.24 -11.62
CA ALA A 360 10.72 17.59 -10.37
C ALA A 360 12.03 18.19 -9.82
N THR A 361 11.93 18.99 -8.79
CA THR A 361 13.08 19.65 -8.13
C THR A 361 13.48 18.98 -6.82
N GLN A 362 12.70 17.99 -6.37
CA GLN A 362 12.82 17.35 -5.06
C GLN A 362 12.51 15.87 -5.20
N TYR A 363 12.86 15.03 -4.21
CA TYR A 363 12.59 13.60 -4.25
C TYR A 363 11.60 13.16 -3.17
N GLY A 364 10.91 12.03 -3.42
CA GLY A 364 10.11 11.31 -2.43
C GLY A 364 10.78 10.00 -2.02
N LYS A 365 10.49 9.51 -0.82
CA LYS A 365 10.98 8.23 -0.30
C LYS A 365 10.14 7.04 -0.80
N ASP A 366 10.73 5.84 -0.71
CA ASP A 366 10.10 4.56 -1.04
C ASP A 366 9.77 3.80 0.25
N ASP A 367 8.57 3.24 0.36
CA ASP A 367 8.07 2.45 1.48
C ASP A 367 7.79 0.98 1.06
N LYS A 368 7.69 0.01 2.00
CA LYS A 368 7.64 -1.43 1.64
C LYS A 368 6.60 -2.27 2.37
N GLY A 369 5.99 -1.81 3.46
CA GLY A 369 5.08 -2.59 4.30
C GLY A 369 3.63 -2.10 4.22
N THR A 370 2.80 -2.72 3.38
CA THR A 370 1.41 -2.29 3.14
C THR A 370 0.54 -3.49 2.80
N ALA A 371 -0.75 -3.43 3.10
CA ALA A 371 -1.75 -4.43 2.72
C ALA A 371 -3.01 -3.77 2.17
N HIS A 372 -3.76 -4.50 1.34
CA HIS A 372 -4.97 -3.96 0.70
C HIS A 372 -6.18 -4.89 0.85
N ILE A 373 -7.37 -4.28 0.92
CA ILE A 373 -8.68 -4.93 1.01
C ILE A 373 -9.65 -4.26 0.04
N SER A 374 -10.28 -5.06 -0.83
CA SER A 374 -11.34 -4.64 -1.75
C SER A 374 -12.64 -5.42 -1.46
N ILE A 375 -13.77 -4.72 -1.34
CA ILE A 375 -15.08 -5.32 -1.04
C ILE A 375 -16.16 -4.71 -1.94
N ILE A 376 -17.04 -5.60 -2.46
CA ILE A 376 -18.34 -5.24 -3.01
C ILE A 376 -19.39 -6.06 -2.25
N ALA A 377 -20.33 -5.38 -1.58
CA ALA A 377 -21.41 -6.01 -0.83
C ALA A 377 -22.66 -6.23 -1.70
N SER A 378 -23.57 -7.09 -1.23
CA SER A 378 -24.79 -7.47 -1.97
C SER A 378 -25.76 -6.30 -2.22
N ASN A 379 -25.75 -5.29 -1.35
CA ASN A 379 -26.56 -4.07 -1.51
C ASN A 379 -25.94 -3.04 -2.46
N GLY A 380 -24.76 -3.32 -3.03
CA GLY A 380 -24.04 -2.43 -3.93
C GLY A 380 -23.05 -1.48 -3.26
N ASP A 381 -22.98 -1.45 -1.93
CA ASP A 381 -21.94 -0.72 -1.22
C ASP A 381 -20.56 -1.32 -1.52
N ALA A 382 -19.54 -0.48 -1.51
CA ALA A 382 -18.18 -0.92 -1.79
C ALA A 382 -17.15 -0.24 -0.88
N VAL A 383 -16.08 -0.97 -0.57
CA VAL A 383 -14.95 -0.47 0.20
C VAL A 383 -13.64 -0.85 -0.49
N SER A 384 -12.78 0.14 -0.68
CA SER A 384 -11.38 -0.01 -1.04
C SER A 384 -10.52 0.55 0.08
N LEU A 385 -9.66 -0.27 0.70
CA LEU A 385 -8.90 0.09 1.88
C LEU A 385 -7.45 -0.36 1.76
N THR A 386 -6.52 0.58 2.02
CA THR A 386 -5.09 0.28 2.09
C THR A 386 -4.55 0.72 3.44
N SER A 387 -3.94 -0.21 4.18
CA SER A 387 -3.34 0.00 5.49
C SER A 387 -1.85 -0.30 5.49
N SER A 388 -1.09 0.40 6.35
CA SER A 388 0.37 0.29 6.42
C SER A 388 0.89 0.55 7.83
N ILE A 389 2.03 -0.07 8.13
CA ILE A 389 2.94 0.33 9.22
C ILE A 389 4.26 0.90 8.68
N ASN A 390 4.31 1.24 7.40
CA ASN A 390 5.40 1.70 6.53
C ASN A 390 6.38 0.57 6.15
N PHE A 391 7.45 0.29 6.85
CA PHE A 391 8.35 -0.83 6.51
C PHE A 391 7.84 -2.16 7.05
N TYR A 392 8.37 -3.27 6.51
CA TYR A 392 8.11 -4.58 7.10
C TYR A 392 8.49 -4.58 8.58
N PHE A 393 7.50 -4.89 9.43
CA PHE A 393 7.56 -4.84 10.90
C PHE A 393 7.80 -3.43 11.48
N GLY A 394 7.52 -2.37 10.72
CA GLY A 394 7.52 -0.99 11.20
C GLY A 394 8.81 -0.57 11.90
N ALA A 395 8.68 -0.05 13.11
CA ALA A 395 9.80 0.39 13.95
C ALA A 395 10.67 -0.75 14.50
N GLY A 396 10.27 -2.01 14.29
CA GLY A 396 11.04 -3.19 14.69
C GLY A 396 10.80 -3.65 16.13
N PHE A 397 9.78 -3.14 16.80
CA PHE A 397 9.41 -3.60 18.14
C PHE A 397 7.90 -3.71 18.35
N THR A 398 7.54 -4.58 19.29
CA THR A 398 6.17 -4.79 19.77
C THR A 398 6.08 -4.27 21.20
N THR A 399 5.02 -3.58 21.54
CA THR A 399 4.74 -3.11 22.90
C THR A 399 4.61 -4.28 23.87
N LEU A 400 5.15 -4.13 25.08
CA LEU A 400 5.32 -5.25 26.02
C LEU A 400 3.99 -5.73 26.61
N ASN A 401 3.21 -4.80 27.17
CA ASN A 401 1.97 -5.11 27.87
C ASN A 401 0.77 -5.23 26.93
N THR A 402 0.78 -4.49 25.82
CA THR A 402 -0.35 -4.46 24.89
C THR A 402 -0.14 -5.30 23.63
N GLY A 403 1.10 -5.72 23.34
CA GLY A 403 1.42 -6.64 22.25
C GLY A 403 1.27 -6.06 20.84
N ILE A 404 1.27 -4.73 20.70
CA ILE A 404 1.03 -4.03 19.42
C ILE A 404 2.36 -3.76 18.73
N LEU A 405 2.47 -4.19 17.47
CA LEU A 405 3.60 -3.87 16.60
C LEU A 405 3.50 -2.43 16.12
N MET A 406 4.55 -1.64 16.36
CA MET A 406 4.55 -0.20 16.09
C MET A 406 5.04 0.14 14.68
N ASN A 407 4.42 1.15 14.08
CA ASN A 407 4.79 1.71 12.79
C ASN A 407 6.14 2.44 12.86
N ASN A 408 6.75 2.69 11.67
CA ASN A 408 7.88 3.62 11.51
C ASN A 408 7.54 4.75 10.52
N VAL A 409 6.33 5.28 10.61
CA VAL A 409 5.76 6.18 9.61
C VAL A 409 6.37 7.58 9.65
N MET A 410 7.10 7.96 10.72
CA MET A 410 7.88 9.20 10.72
C MET A 410 8.93 9.23 9.59
N ASP A 411 9.34 8.05 9.08
CA ASP A 411 10.24 7.94 7.92
C ASP A 411 9.60 8.41 6.61
N ASP A 412 8.27 8.43 6.50
CA ASP A 412 7.56 8.91 5.30
C ASP A 412 7.61 10.44 5.14
N PHE A 413 7.99 11.17 6.19
CA PHE A 413 8.32 12.59 6.06
C PHE A 413 9.62 12.81 5.30
N SER A 414 9.71 13.94 4.61
CA SER A 414 10.98 14.50 4.16
C SER A 414 11.71 15.17 5.33
N SER A 415 13.03 15.09 5.38
CA SER A 415 13.85 15.70 6.43
C SER A 415 14.82 16.71 5.84
N PRO A 416 14.92 17.92 6.39
CA PRO A 416 15.94 18.88 5.99
C PRO A 416 17.36 18.29 6.12
N GLY A 417 18.28 18.74 5.28
CA GLY A 417 19.67 18.30 5.33
C GLY A 417 19.95 16.91 4.79
N ILE A 418 18.93 16.11 4.47
CA ILE A 418 19.11 14.85 3.78
C ILE A 418 18.98 15.10 2.28
N THR A 419 20.12 15.10 1.60
CA THR A 419 20.17 15.07 0.13
C THR A 419 20.23 13.62 -0.32
N ASN A 420 19.46 13.24 -1.34
CA ASN A 420 19.49 11.89 -1.86
C ASN A 420 20.79 11.61 -2.64
N TYR A 421 20.99 10.35 -3.04
CA TYR A 421 22.15 9.92 -3.83
C TYR A 421 22.36 10.74 -5.12
N PHE A 422 21.29 11.33 -5.68
CA PHE A 422 21.34 12.13 -6.91
C PHE A 422 21.51 13.65 -6.67
N GLY A 423 21.80 14.07 -5.45
CA GLY A 423 22.02 15.47 -5.10
C GLY A 423 20.77 16.33 -4.93
N LEU A 424 19.58 15.72 -4.88
CA LEU A 424 18.31 16.43 -4.79
C LEU A 424 17.91 16.69 -3.36
N LYS A 425 17.32 17.87 -3.15
CA LYS A 425 16.82 18.29 -1.84
C LYS A 425 15.49 17.61 -1.49
N PRO A 426 15.21 17.39 -0.19
CA PRO A 426 13.92 16.87 0.25
C PRO A 426 12.80 17.88 0.03
N SER A 427 11.54 17.40 -0.08
CA SER A 427 10.37 18.23 -0.32
C SER A 427 9.92 18.97 0.94
N PRO A 428 9.92 20.34 0.97
CA PRO A 428 9.39 21.09 2.10
C PRO A 428 7.90 20.86 2.36
N ALA A 429 7.13 20.56 1.31
CA ALA A 429 5.70 20.25 1.44
C ALA A 429 5.43 19.09 2.40
N ASN A 430 6.40 18.16 2.52
CA ASN A 430 6.31 16.98 3.38
C ASN A 430 7.29 17.03 4.56
N PHE A 431 7.78 18.18 5.00
CA PHE A 431 8.58 18.31 6.21
C PHE A 431 7.75 18.01 7.46
N ILE A 432 8.41 17.51 8.50
CA ILE A 432 7.79 17.22 9.78
C ILE A 432 7.25 18.49 10.42
N ALA A 433 6.02 18.40 10.91
CA ALA A 433 5.42 19.40 11.78
C ALA A 433 4.52 18.71 12.82
N PRO A 434 4.39 19.25 14.05
CA PRO A 434 3.50 18.70 15.06
C PRO A 434 2.08 18.45 14.54
N GLY A 435 1.57 17.24 14.75
CA GLY A 435 0.22 16.85 14.33
C GLY A 435 0.01 16.64 12.83
N LYS A 436 1.03 16.84 11.99
CA LYS A 436 0.98 16.64 10.55
C LYS A 436 0.99 15.15 10.19
N ARG A 437 0.29 14.78 9.11
CA ARG A 437 0.30 13.44 8.52
C ARG A 437 1.32 13.38 7.38
N PRO A 438 2.22 12.39 7.34
CA PRO A 438 3.16 12.27 6.23
C PRO A 438 2.47 11.80 4.95
N LEU A 439 3.02 12.22 3.82
CA LEU A 439 2.60 11.79 2.49
C LEU A 439 2.71 10.26 2.36
N SER A 440 1.74 9.65 1.71
CA SER A 440 1.67 8.21 1.45
C SER A 440 1.43 7.91 -0.02
N SER A 441 1.94 6.76 -0.49
CA SER A 441 1.66 6.25 -1.84
C SER A 441 0.34 5.48 -1.93
N MET A 442 -0.33 5.22 -0.82
CA MET A 442 -1.64 4.55 -0.79
C MET A 442 -2.68 5.35 -1.58
N SER A 443 -3.45 4.67 -2.43
CA SER A 443 -4.50 5.26 -3.27
C SER A 443 -5.65 4.27 -3.50
N PRO A 444 -6.31 3.77 -2.42
CA PRO A 444 -7.43 2.85 -2.57
C PRO A 444 -8.59 3.51 -3.32
N SER A 445 -9.06 2.88 -4.40
CA SER A 445 -9.93 3.53 -5.37
C SER A 445 -11.19 2.71 -5.68
N ILE A 446 -12.27 3.41 -5.98
CA ILE A 446 -13.53 2.85 -6.45
C ILE A 446 -13.94 3.56 -7.74
N ILE A 447 -14.29 2.79 -8.76
CA ILE A 447 -14.87 3.31 -10.00
C ILE A 447 -16.35 2.94 -10.01
N VAL A 448 -17.19 3.94 -10.22
CA VAL A 448 -18.64 3.84 -10.27
C VAL A 448 -19.11 4.11 -11.70
N ASP A 449 -19.99 3.26 -12.22
CA ASP A 449 -20.54 3.40 -13.56
C ASP A 449 -21.64 4.48 -13.66
N ASN A 450 -22.09 4.77 -14.88
CA ASN A 450 -23.18 5.72 -15.13
C ASN A 450 -24.53 5.30 -14.50
N GLY A 451 -24.70 4.00 -14.19
CA GLY A 451 -25.84 3.46 -13.45
C GLY A 451 -25.69 3.56 -11.93
N ARG A 452 -24.67 4.30 -11.47
CA ARG A 452 -24.35 4.48 -10.04
C ARG A 452 -24.01 3.17 -9.33
N ASN A 453 -23.47 2.16 -10.02
CA ASN A 453 -23.02 0.92 -9.40
C ASN A 453 -21.51 0.93 -9.24
N ALA A 454 -21.00 0.41 -8.12
CA ALA A 454 -19.60 0.15 -7.95
C ALA A 454 -19.16 -0.88 -9.00
N LYS A 455 -18.45 -0.40 -10.03
CA LYS A 455 -17.97 -1.18 -11.19
C LYS A 455 -16.62 -1.82 -10.94
N MET A 456 -15.70 -1.08 -10.30
CA MET A 456 -14.37 -1.59 -9.98
C MET A 456 -13.96 -1.11 -8.60
N VAL A 457 -13.44 -2.02 -7.78
CA VAL A 457 -12.84 -1.73 -6.48
C VAL A 457 -11.41 -2.24 -6.52
N ILE A 458 -10.44 -1.36 -6.30
CA ILE A 458 -9.04 -1.66 -6.54
C ILE A 458 -8.13 -0.89 -5.59
N GLY A 459 -7.05 -1.54 -5.23
CA GLY A 459 -5.90 -0.92 -4.60
C GLY A 459 -4.73 -1.88 -4.55
N ALA A 460 -3.63 -1.41 -4.01
CA ALA A 460 -2.37 -2.15 -4.07
C ALA A 460 -1.53 -1.93 -2.80
N SER A 461 -0.53 -2.80 -2.65
CA SER A 461 0.60 -2.63 -1.75
C SER A 461 1.91 -2.63 -2.57
N GLY A 462 3.01 -2.11 -2.02
CA GLY A 462 4.32 -2.10 -2.68
C GLY A 462 4.96 -0.71 -2.79
N GLY A 463 4.74 0.15 -1.81
CA GLY A 463 5.37 1.45 -1.71
C GLY A 463 4.99 2.40 -2.84
N THR A 464 5.94 3.12 -3.38
CA THR A 464 5.72 4.06 -4.50
C THR A 464 5.11 3.38 -5.74
N LYS A 465 5.26 2.06 -5.89
CA LYS A 465 4.67 1.27 -6.99
C LYS A 465 3.15 1.06 -6.88
N ILE A 466 2.54 1.39 -5.75
CA ILE A 466 1.09 1.26 -5.52
C ILE A 466 0.30 1.99 -6.62
N THR A 467 0.60 3.26 -6.82
CA THR A 467 -0.17 4.14 -7.71
C THR A 467 -0.04 3.72 -9.18
N THR A 468 1.18 3.37 -9.63
CA THR A 468 1.42 2.89 -11.00
C THR A 468 0.79 1.53 -11.26
N ALA A 469 0.77 0.63 -10.26
CA ALA A 469 0.11 -0.67 -10.37
C ALA A 469 -1.41 -0.53 -10.52
N ILE A 470 -2.03 0.32 -9.70
CA ILE A 470 -3.47 0.60 -9.81
C ILE A 470 -3.79 1.19 -11.19
N ALA A 471 -2.99 2.15 -11.67
CA ALA A 471 -3.16 2.74 -12.99
C ALA A 471 -3.09 1.68 -14.11
N LEU A 472 -2.05 0.83 -14.10
CA LEU A 472 -1.86 -0.22 -15.10
C LEU A 472 -3.02 -1.23 -15.12
N VAL A 473 -3.44 -1.73 -13.96
CA VAL A 473 -4.55 -2.69 -13.88
C VAL A 473 -5.86 -2.04 -14.32
N THR A 474 -6.10 -0.78 -13.92
CA THR A 474 -7.28 -0.02 -14.35
C THR A 474 -7.32 0.15 -15.86
N MET A 475 -6.21 0.57 -16.49
CA MET A 475 -6.10 0.71 -17.95
C MET A 475 -6.34 -0.61 -18.68
N ARG A 476 -5.68 -1.68 -18.20
CA ARG A 476 -5.80 -3.01 -18.82
C ARG A 476 -7.23 -3.51 -18.79
N LYS A 477 -7.93 -3.32 -17.67
CA LYS A 477 -9.34 -3.72 -17.55
C LYS A 477 -10.27 -2.83 -18.36
N LEU A 478 -10.12 -1.51 -18.28
CA LEU A 478 -11.11 -0.57 -18.84
C LEU A 478 -10.83 -0.18 -20.28
N TRP A 479 -9.56 -0.18 -20.72
CA TRP A 479 -9.17 0.31 -22.06
C TRP A 479 -8.66 -0.80 -22.97
N PHE A 480 -7.98 -1.83 -22.42
CA PHE A 480 -7.44 -2.94 -23.23
C PHE A 480 -8.34 -4.19 -23.23
N ASP A 481 -9.49 -4.11 -22.54
CA ASP A 481 -10.50 -5.18 -22.43
C ASP A 481 -9.99 -6.53 -21.91
N GLN A 482 -8.92 -6.51 -21.15
CA GLN A 482 -8.41 -7.71 -20.49
C GLN A 482 -9.37 -8.16 -19.38
N THR A 483 -9.40 -9.45 -19.05
CA THR A 483 -10.05 -9.95 -17.84
C THR A 483 -9.35 -9.34 -16.61
N ILE A 484 -10.05 -9.29 -15.46
CA ILE A 484 -9.42 -8.76 -14.25
C ILE A 484 -8.20 -9.60 -13.81
N LYS A 485 -8.22 -10.92 -14.09
CA LYS A 485 -7.08 -11.80 -13.86
C LYS A 485 -5.89 -11.43 -14.74
N GLU A 486 -6.08 -11.33 -16.05
CA GLU A 486 -5.02 -10.92 -16.97
C GLU A 486 -4.45 -9.55 -16.58
N ALA A 487 -5.32 -8.59 -16.28
CA ALA A 487 -4.91 -7.24 -15.89
C ALA A 487 -4.03 -7.22 -14.62
N VAL A 488 -4.34 -8.08 -13.62
CA VAL A 488 -3.58 -8.19 -12.37
C VAL A 488 -2.29 -8.99 -12.55
N ASP A 489 -2.34 -10.08 -13.33
CA ASP A 489 -1.21 -11.01 -13.47
C ASP A 489 -0.11 -10.51 -14.42
N GLU A 490 -0.47 -9.69 -15.39
CA GLU A 490 0.45 -9.16 -16.40
C GLU A 490 1.64 -8.43 -15.78
N ALA A 491 2.78 -8.51 -16.46
CA ALA A 491 4.02 -7.83 -16.07
C ALA A 491 3.81 -6.32 -15.89
N ARG A 492 4.44 -5.76 -14.88
CA ARG A 492 4.30 -4.34 -14.52
C ARG A 492 5.60 -3.58 -14.74
N LEU A 493 5.45 -2.28 -14.91
CA LEU A 493 6.53 -1.32 -14.97
C LEU A 493 6.21 -0.13 -14.07
N HIS A 494 7.25 0.54 -13.60
CA HIS A 494 7.16 1.67 -12.69
C HIS A 494 8.23 2.70 -13.01
N HIS A 495 7.91 3.97 -12.92
CA HIS A 495 8.84 5.09 -12.97
C HIS A 495 8.40 6.16 -11.99
N GLN A 496 9.33 6.65 -11.18
CA GLN A 496 9.08 7.69 -10.17
C GLN A 496 10.02 8.89 -10.28
N ILE A 497 10.65 9.06 -11.44
CA ILE A 497 11.68 10.08 -11.76
C ILE A 497 13.01 9.83 -11.05
N PHE A 498 13.00 9.51 -9.78
CA PHE A 498 14.20 9.27 -9.00
C PHE A 498 14.21 7.85 -8.45
N PRO A 499 15.15 7.02 -8.92
CA PRO A 499 16.15 7.25 -9.99
C PRO A 499 15.52 7.40 -11.39
N MET A 500 16.26 7.99 -12.34
CA MET A 500 15.79 8.26 -13.71
C MET A 500 15.89 7.00 -14.58
N TYR A 501 15.22 5.93 -14.16
CA TYR A 501 15.01 4.71 -14.93
C TYR A 501 13.65 4.09 -14.56
N ALA A 502 13.10 3.32 -15.49
CA ALA A 502 11.94 2.50 -15.23
C ALA A 502 12.35 1.17 -14.62
N GLU A 503 11.70 0.77 -13.55
CA GLU A 503 11.76 -0.60 -13.04
C GLU A 503 10.69 -1.44 -13.73
N TYR A 504 11.02 -2.66 -14.17
CA TYR A 504 10.09 -3.52 -14.87
C TYR A 504 10.18 -4.98 -14.41
N GLU A 505 9.08 -5.70 -14.55
CA GLU A 505 9.04 -7.16 -14.47
C GLU A 505 9.35 -7.75 -15.85
N PHE A 506 9.68 -9.04 -15.92
CA PHE A 506 10.04 -9.71 -17.16
C PHE A 506 8.92 -9.67 -18.23
N GLY A 507 9.28 -9.88 -19.50
CA GLY A 507 8.32 -9.99 -20.62
C GLY A 507 7.82 -8.66 -21.17
N ILE A 508 8.33 -7.53 -20.68
CA ILE A 508 8.13 -6.21 -21.26
C ILE A 508 9.19 -5.98 -22.34
N THR A 509 8.84 -5.29 -23.40
CA THR A 509 9.71 -4.97 -24.55
C THR A 509 10.79 -3.93 -24.17
N GLU A 510 11.65 -4.27 -23.16
CA GLU A 510 12.61 -3.34 -22.57
C GLU A 510 13.67 -2.87 -23.58
N VAL A 511 14.10 -3.72 -24.50
CA VAL A 511 15.09 -3.34 -25.54
C VAL A 511 14.56 -2.19 -26.39
N SER A 512 13.35 -2.31 -26.90
CA SER A 512 12.74 -1.26 -27.72
C SER A 512 12.40 0.01 -26.93
N LEU A 513 12.14 -0.12 -25.62
CA LEU A 513 11.97 1.05 -24.75
C LEU A 513 13.31 1.76 -24.47
N ARG A 514 14.42 1.01 -24.37
CA ARG A 514 15.77 1.57 -24.31
C ARG A 514 16.14 2.33 -25.58
N GLU A 515 15.77 1.81 -26.75
CA GLU A 515 15.95 2.47 -28.04
C GLU A 515 15.17 3.80 -28.13
N LYS A 516 14.04 3.91 -27.41
CA LYS A 516 13.29 5.16 -27.25
C LYS A 516 13.89 6.13 -26.21
N GLY A 517 15.01 5.77 -25.58
CA GLY A 517 15.75 6.60 -24.63
C GLY A 517 15.40 6.36 -23.14
N HIS A 518 14.55 5.38 -22.81
CA HIS A 518 14.28 5.07 -21.40
C HIS A 518 15.43 4.30 -20.75
N GLY A 519 15.85 4.72 -19.56
CA GLY A 519 16.63 3.87 -18.67
C GLY A 519 15.73 2.74 -18.16
N MET A 520 16.15 1.48 -18.27
CA MET A 520 15.36 0.32 -17.86
C MET A 520 16.16 -0.56 -16.91
N VAL A 521 15.58 -0.93 -15.76
CA VAL A 521 16.19 -1.82 -14.77
C VAL A 521 15.18 -2.90 -14.39
N ARG A 522 15.59 -4.17 -14.51
CA ARG A 522 14.72 -5.26 -14.12
C ARG A 522 14.56 -5.31 -12.61
N TYR A 523 13.32 -5.35 -12.17
CA TYR A 523 13.02 -5.45 -10.75
C TYR A 523 13.42 -6.82 -10.19
N ARG A 524 14.19 -6.84 -9.11
CA ARG A 524 14.72 -8.08 -8.49
C ARG A 524 13.93 -8.53 -7.27
N GLY A 525 13.04 -7.70 -6.76
CA GLY A 525 12.24 -7.98 -5.57
C GLY A 525 10.79 -8.28 -5.90
N ARG A 526 9.98 -8.38 -4.85
CA ARG A 526 8.53 -8.37 -5.00
C ARG A 526 8.10 -6.99 -5.45
N GLY A 527 7.36 -6.94 -6.55
CA GLY A 527 6.74 -5.72 -7.04
C GLY A 527 5.55 -5.29 -6.18
N SER A 528 4.70 -4.47 -6.75
CA SER A 528 3.38 -4.17 -6.21
C SER A 528 2.48 -5.40 -6.20
N ASN A 529 1.50 -5.41 -5.30
CA ASN A 529 0.48 -6.46 -5.21
C ASN A 529 -0.89 -5.82 -5.26
N VAL A 530 -1.79 -6.33 -6.08
CA VAL A 530 -3.10 -5.74 -6.35
C VAL A 530 -4.22 -6.68 -5.93
N CYS A 531 -5.19 -6.18 -5.17
CA CYS A 531 -6.49 -6.82 -5.01
C CYS A 531 -7.52 -6.03 -5.80
N ALA A 532 -8.19 -6.67 -6.76
CA ALA A 532 -9.14 -6.02 -7.64
C ALA A 532 -10.44 -6.81 -7.82
N LEU A 533 -11.55 -6.09 -7.75
CA LEU A 533 -12.89 -6.57 -8.04
C LEU A 533 -13.44 -5.77 -9.22
N TYR A 534 -14.11 -6.46 -10.15
CA TYR A 534 -14.76 -5.83 -11.28
C TYR A 534 -16.19 -6.40 -11.44
N ARG A 535 -17.20 -5.55 -11.39
CA ARG A 535 -18.60 -5.91 -11.56
C ARG A 535 -19.08 -5.56 -12.97
N ASN A 536 -19.81 -6.47 -13.58
CA ASN A 536 -20.62 -6.23 -14.78
C ASN A 536 -22.00 -6.92 -14.64
N LYS A 537 -22.75 -7.03 -15.74
CA LYS A 537 -24.09 -7.64 -15.74
C LYS A 537 -24.09 -9.14 -15.44
N THR A 538 -22.97 -9.82 -15.59
CA THR A 538 -22.86 -11.27 -15.42
C THR A 538 -22.29 -11.68 -14.06
N GLY A 539 -21.80 -10.73 -13.25
CA GLY A 539 -21.30 -11.01 -11.90
C GLY A 539 -20.17 -10.08 -11.46
N ILE A 540 -19.57 -10.45 -10.34
CA ILE A 540 -18.39 -9.81 -9.75
C ILE A 540 -17.18 -10.71 -10.01
N TYR A 541 -16.31 -10.25 -10.88
CA TYR A 541 -15.04 -10.87 -11.22
C TYR A 541 -13.96 -10.39 -10.26
N ALA A 542 -13.25 -11.30 -9.64
CA ALA A 542 -12.35 -11.00 -8.55
C ALA A 542 -11.02 -11.73 -8.71
N ASN A 543 -9.90 -11.03 -8.48
CA ASN A 543 -8.57 -11.63 -8.50
C ASN A 543 -7.67 -11.00 -7.42
N ALA A 544 -7.02 -11.85 -6.63
CA ALA A 544 -5.94 -11.48 -5.74
C ALA A 544 -4.61 -11.74 -6.45
N ASP A 545 -3.64 -10.86 -6.21
CA ASP A 545 -2.32 -10.94 -6.84
C ASP A 545 -1.51 -12.14 -6.36
N PHE A 546 -1.07 -12.97 -7.27
CA PHE A 546 -0.24 -14.15 -6.96
C PHE A 546 1.09 -13.79 -6.29
N ARG A 547 1.54 -12.53 -6.43
CA ARG A 547 2.82 -12.06 -5.87
C ARG A 547 2.82 -11.98 -4.35
N LYS A 548 1.65 -11.94 -3.70
CA LYS A 548 1.53 -11.84 -2.23
C LYS A 548 0.79 -13.01 -1.58
N GLY A 549 0.14 -13.89 -2.36
CA GLY A 549 -0.55 -15.06 -1.83
C GLY A 549 -1.87 -14.74 -1.12
N GLY A 550 -2.52 -13.63 -1.47
CA GLY A 550 -3.89 -13.30 -1.10
C GLY A 550 -4.90 -14.20 -1.83
N ASP A 551 -6.17 -14.06 -1.46
CA ASP A 551 -7.26 -14.78 -2.10
C ASP A 551 -8.57 -14.00 -2.03
N VAL A 552 -9.58 -14.52 -2.70
CA VAL A 552 -10.91 -13.93 -2.78
C VAL A 552 -11.95 -14.88 -2.16
N ALA A 553 -12.92 -14.33 -1.49
CA ALA A 553 -14.11 -15.04 -1.03
C ALA A 553 -15.37 -14.26 -1.42
N GLY A 554 -16.44 -14.95 -1.81
CA GLY A 554 -17.66 -14.28 -2.26
C GLY A 554 -18.93 -15.04 -1.99
N MET A 555 -20.03 -14.51 -2.49
CA MET A 555 -21.39 -15.01 -2.34
C MET A 555 -22.10 -15.04 -3.69
N ASP A 556 -22.78 -16.14 -3.96
CA ASP A 556 -23.65 -16.36 -5.13
C ASP A 556 -25.11 -16.13 -4.79
#